data_a38536ef6f3cd3ac47cb75f814d2a218
#
_entry.id   a38536ef6f3cd3ac47cb75f814d2a218
#
_cell.length_a   1.000
_cell.length_b   1.000
_cell.length_c   1.000
_cell.angle_alpha   90.00
_cell.angle_beta   90.00
_cell.angle_gamma   90.00
#
_symmetry.space_group_name_H-M   'P 1'
#
loop_
_entity.id
_entity.type
_entity.pdbx_description
1 polymer ?
#
loop_
_entity_poly.entity_id
_entity_poly.type
_entity_poly.pdbx_seq_one_letter_code
_entity_poly.pdbx_strand_id
1 'polypeptide(L)'
;EAQTTFRVPVDTHNIEKGLIKVKINQSERMRALLRSGVQQNDMYDYVIRDGINLSEQVVTRTKVAKNELLATGKVTIKENNLNLTVDYGVPSGQTSKTLDLSESANVPKLLQALIDEATDNGVTLTGIYTSKANITKMRSNAAIQKAVNGNVGAGALVRADAFNAYLNEEFGIQRVIANDLTYAVENGVGTNGRPNRTTKRHYPKDKITLFAANPAGRLGEGLWGDPPETDAGAFMQVGASGASPYVYVSQWMEKDPTVLWTKASALFMPVLYNPNSLYIASVTGE
;
A
#
# COMPACT_ATOMS: atom_id res chain seq x y z
N GLU A 1 30.75 38.75 -9.57
CA GLU A 1 30.84 37.49 -10.32
C GLU A 1 29.84 36.53 -9.73
N ALA A 2 28.95 35.93 -10.57
CA ALA A 2 28.00 34.93 -10.12
C ALA A 2 28.74 33.62 -9.89
N GLN A 3 28.59 33.02 -8.70
CA GLN A 3 29.14 31.71 -8.40
C GLN A 3 28.41 30.64 -9.22
N THR A 4 29.19 29.76 -9.87
CA THR A 4 28.66 28.63 -10.63
C THR A 4 28.15 27.56 -9.65
N THR A 5 26.86 27.34 -9.61
CA THR A 5 26.27 26.20 -8.86
C THR A 5 26.33 24.95 -9.72
N PHE A 6 26.75 23.83 -9.11
CA PHE A 6 26.73 22.54 -9.78
C PHE A 6 25.27 22.09 -9.98
N ARG A 7 24.98 21.55 -11.18
CA ARG A 7 23.71 20.86 -11.38
C ARG A 7 23.72 19.56 -10.59
N VAL A 8 22.63 19.31 -9.89
CA VAL A 8 22.40 17.98 -9.28
C VAL A 8 22.41 16.95 -10.40
N PRO A 9 23.23 15.88 -10.33
CA PRO A 9 23.24 14.84 -11.33
C PRO A 9 21.84 14.20 -11.39
N VAL A 10 21.32 14.04 -12.60
CA VAL A 10 20.06 13.32 -12.83
C VAL A 10 20.40 11.84 -12.89
N ASP A 11 20.18 11.13 -11.79
CA ASP A 11 20.24 9.68 -11.77
C ASP A 11 19.01 9.12 -12.47
N THR A 12 19.22 8.48 -13.62
CA THR A 12 18.18 7.75 -14.32
C THR A 12 18.13 6.32 -13.81
N HIS A 13 17.15 6.02 -12.97
CA HIS A 13 16.86 4.64 -12.58
C HIS A 13 15.92 4.01 -13.61
N ASN A 14 16.43 3.06 -14.40
CA ASN A 14 15.58 2.22 -15.23
C ASN A 14 14.91 1.17 -14.35
N ILE A 15 13.66 1.40 -13.97
CA ILE A 15 12.86 0.46 -13.20
C ILE A 15 11.87 -0.22 -14.16
N GLU A 16 11.98 -1.54 -14.31
CA GLU A 16 10.99 -2.33 -15.03
C GLU A 16 9.68 -2.39 -14.25
N LYS A 17 8.56 -2.15 -14.94
CA LYS A 17 7.23 -2.25 -14.32
C LYS A 17 6.93 -3.70 -13.98
N GLY A 18 6.45 -3.94 -12.77
CA GLY A 18 6.03 -5.26 -12.34
C GLY A 18 4.76 -5.72 -13.05
N LEU A 19 4.82 -6.89 -13.68
CA LEU A 19 3.69 -7.51 -14.34
C LEU A 19 2.89 -8.32 -13.31
N ILE A 20 1.66 -7.89 -13.04
CA ILE A 20 0.73 -8.53 -12.12
C ILE A 20 -0.29 -9.32 -12.94
N LYS A 21 -0.40 -10.63 -12.71
CA LYS A 21 -1.36 -11.51 -13.39
C LYS A 21 -2.07 -12.41 -12.39
N VAL A 22 -3.39 -12.48 -12.51
CA VAL A 22 -4.24 -13.40 -11.76
C VAL A 22 -5.18 -14.09 -12.72
N LYS A 23 -5.36 -15.40 -12.60
CA LYS A 23 -6.28 -16.17 -13.46
C LYS A 23 -7.13 -17.14 -12.65
N ILE A 24 -8.32 -17.41 -13.14
CA ILE A 24 -9.25 -18.41 -12.64
C ILE A 24 -9.76 -19.26 -13.79
N ASN A 25 -10.09 -20.51 -13.53
CA ASN A 25 -10.67 -21.40 -14.52
C ASN A 25 -12.08 -21.85 -14.14
N GLN A 26 -12.88 -22.11 -15.15
CA GLN A 26 -14.15 -22.80 -15.03
C GLN A 26 -14.00 -24.18 -15.67
N SER A 27 -13.99 -25.21 -14.82
CA SER A 27 -13.88 -26.61 -15.25
C SER A 27 -15.10 -27.06 -16.04
N GLU A 28 -14.94 -28.10 -16.87
CA GLU A 28 -16.01 -28.73 -17.63
C GLU A 28 -17.23 -29.11 -16.79
N ARG A 29 -16.99 -29.70 -15.62
CA ARG A 29 -18.04 -30.07 -14.66
C ARG A 29 -18.81 -28.84 -14.14
N MET A 30 -18.12 -27.75 -13.84
CA MET A 30 -18.74 -26.50 -13.39
C MET A 30 -19.58 -25.89 -14.51
N ARG A 31 -19.10 -25.90 -15.74
CA ARG A 31 -19.85 -25.41 -16.91
C ARG A 31 -21.08 -26.27 -17.21
N ALA A 32 -20.97 -27.60 -17.06
CA ALA A 32 -22.12 -28.50 -17.22
C ALA A 32 -23.21 -28.22 -16.16
N LEU A 33 -22.82 -28.00 -14.89
CA LEU A 33 -23.74 -27.62 -13.82
C LEU A 33 -24.40 -26.26 -14.07
N LEU A 34 -23.65 -25.28 -14.56
CA LEU A 34 -24.21 -23.97 -14.90
C LEU A 34 -25.21 -24.05 -16.07
N ARG A 35 -24.98 -24.93 -17.05
CA ARG A 35 -25.90 -25.14 -18.17
C ARG A 35 -27.18 -25.88 -17.77
N SER A 36 -27.11 -26.77 -16.81
CA SER A 36 -28.25 -27.62 -16.42
C SER A 36 -29.24 -26.97 -15.46
N GLY A 37 -28.84 -25.91 -14.75
CA GLY A 37 -29.65 -25.34 -13.65
C GLY A 37 -29.85 -23.83 -13.70
N VAL A 38 -29.27 -23.12 -14.66
CA VAL A 38 -29.20 -21.64 -14.61
C VAL A 38 -29.61 -21.06 -15.95
N GLN A 39 -30.36 -19.95 -15.93
CA GLN A 39 -30.70 -19.24 -17.17
C GLN A 39 -29.43 -18.64 -17.81
N GLN A 40 -29.45 -18.49 -19.13
CA GLN A 40 -28.28 -18.02 -19.91
C GLN A 40 -27.73 -16.68 -19.41
N ASN A 41 -28.57 -15.79 -18.89
CA ASN A 41 -28.18 -14.50 -18.32
C ASN A 41 -27.34 -14.66 -17.04
N ASP A 42 -27.68 -15.60 -16.16
CA ASP A 42 -26.96 -15.83 -14.90
C ASP A 42 -25.52 -16.36 -15.16
N MET A 43 -25.34 -17.08 -16.27
CA MET A 43 -24.05 -17.59 -16.70
C MET A 43 -23.12 -16.46 -17.17
N TYR A 44 -23.64 -15.45 -17.89
CA TYR A 44 -22.91 -14.25 -18.26
C TYR A 44 -22.54 -13.43 -17.04
N ASP A 45 -23.46 -13.26 -16.10
CA ASP A 45 -23.20 -12.54 -14.85
C ASP A 45 -22.12 -13.20 -13.99
N TYR A 46 -22.07 -14.53 -13.98
CA TYR A 46 -21.03 -15.27 -13.28
C TYR A 46 -19.63 -15.01 -13.88
N VAL A 47 -19.53 -15.06 -15.20
CA VAL A 47 -18.28 -14.80 -15.92
C VAL A 47 -17.81 -13.36 -15.74
N ILE A 48 -18.73 -12.40 -15.79
CA ILE A 48 -18.43 -10.98 -15.56
C ILE A 48 -17.94 -10.76 -14.11
N ARG A 49 -18.58 -11.39 -13.13
CA ARG A 49 -18.14 -11.33 -11.73
C ARG A 49 -16.74 -11.88 -11.51
N ASP A 50 -16.37 -12.97 -12.19
CA ASP A 50 -14.99 -13.50 -12.15
C ASP A 50 -14.00 -12.43 -12.66
N GLY A 51 -14.30 -11.75 -13.75
CA GLY A 51 -13.47 -10.67 -14.29
C GLY A 51 -13.34 -9.49 -13.32
N ILE A 52 -14.42 -9.08 -12.68
CA ILE A 52 -14.44 -8.01 -11.67
C ILE A 52 -13.59 -8.41 -10.46
N ASN A 53 -13.82 -9.60 -9.91
CA ASN A 53 -13.08 -10.11 -8.76
C ASN A 53 -11.57 -10.20 -9.02
N LEU A 54 -11.17 -10.66 -10.20
CA LEU A 54 -9.76 -10.72 -10.59
C LEU A 54 -9.16 -9.31 -10.74
N SER A 55 -9.91 -8.36 -11.30
CA SER A 55 -9.49 -6.97 -11.39
C SER A 55 -9.26 -6.35 -10.01
N GLU A 56 -10.14 -6.60 -9.05
CA GLU A 56 -10.00 -6.15 -7.67
C GLU A 56 -8.76 -6.76 -6.99
N GLN A 57 -8.43 -8.02 -7.28
CA GLN A 57 -7.21 -8.66 -6.79
C GLN A 57 -5.95 -7.96 -7.34
N VAL A 58 -5.92 -7.62 -8.64
CA VAL A 58 -4.83 -6.87 -9.27
C VAL A 58 -4.69 -5.50 -8.60
N VAL A 59 -5.79 -4.74 -8.45
CA VAL A 59 -5.79 -3.44 -7.75
C VAL A 59 -5.33 -3.57 -6.29
N THR A 60 -5.74 -4.63 -5.61
CA THR A 60 -5.29 -4.91 -4.24
C THR A 60 -3.77 -5.09 -4.20
N ARG A 61 -3.19 -5.84 -5.16
CA ARG A 61 -1.73 -6.03 -5.24
C ARG A 61 -1.00 -4.71 -5.46
N THR A 62 -1.54 -3.78 -6.26
CA THR A 62 -0.94 -2.45 -6.43
C THR A 62 -0.98 -1.62 -5.15
N LYS A 63 -2.07 -1.72 -4.38
CA LYS A 63 -2.17 -1.08 -3.05
C LYS A 63 -1.14 -1.66 -2.07
N VAL A 64 -0.94 -2.98 -2.08
CA VAL A 64 0.08 -3.64 -1.26
C VAL A 64 1.48 -3.15 -1.62
N ALA A 65 1.82 -3.06 -2.92
CA ALA A 65 3.12 -2.56 -3.36
C ALA A 65 3.39 -1.11 -2.90
N LYS A 66 2.38 -0.23 -2.99
CA LYS A 66 2.50 1.15 -2.47
C LYS A 66 2.74 1.19 -0.96
N ASN A 67 2.04 0.35 -0.21
CA ASN A 67 2.20 0.29 1.25
C ASN A 67 3.52 -0.36 1.67
N GLU A 68 4.02 -1.34 0.90
CA GLU A 68 5.32 -1.95 1.11
C GLU A 68 6.44 -0.91 0.91
N LEU A 69 6.36 -0.09 -0.15
CA LEU A 69 7.26 1.03 -0.37
C LEU A 69 7.28 1.99 0.84
N LEU A 70 6.11 2.39 1.33
CA LEU A 70 6.02 3.29 2.49
C LEU A 70 6.54 2.65 3.79
N ALA A 71 6.43 1.35 3.95
CA ALA A 71 6.85 0.64 5.17
C ALA A 71 8.32 0.25 5.18
N THR A 72 8.97 0.13 4.01
CA THR A 72 10.33 -0.44 3.88
C THR A 72 11.27 0.36 3.00
N GLY A 73 10.77 1.29 2.19
CA GLY A 73 11.54 1.98 1.15
C GLY A 73 11.85 1.09 -0.07
N LYS A 74 11.27 -0.12 -0.12
CA LYS A 74 11.51 -1.13 -1.16
C LYS A 74 10.19 -1.75 -1.60
N VAL A 75 10.19 -2.34 -2.80
CA VAL A 75 9.07 -3.15 -3.29
C VAL A 75 9.59 -4.49 -3.77
N THR A 76 9.01 -5.57 -3.28
CA THR A 76 9.38 -6.94 -3.66
C THR A 76 8.30 -7.55 -4.54
N ILE A 77 8.66 -7.94 -5.75
CA ILE A 77 7.81 -8.64 -6.70
C ILE A 77 8.23 -10.11 -6.71
N LYS A 78 7.42 -10.97 -6.11
CA LYS A 78 7.62 -12.43 -6.05
C LYS A 78 6.47 -13.12 -6.78
N GLU A 79 6.46 -13.07 -8.09
CA GLU A 79 5.39 -13.62 -8.91
C GLU A 79 5.98 -14.32 -10.14
N ASN A 80 5.40 -15.43 -10.56
CA ASN A 80 5.78 -16.15 -11.78
C ASN A 80 7.29 -16.48 -11.91
N ASN A 81 7.91 -16.97 -10.83
CA ASN A 81 9.36 -17.22 -10.72
C ASN A 81 10.25 -15.98 -10.81
N LEU A 82 9.67 -14.79 -10.88
CA LEU A 82 10.39 -13.54 -10.76
C LEU A 82 10.55 -13.21 -9.27
N ASN A 83 11.78 -12.97 -8.83
CA ASN A 83 12.07 -12.46 -7.49
C ASN A 83 12.89 -11.18 -7.66
N LEU A 84 12.21 -10.08 -7.85
CA LEU A 84 12.79 -8.76 -8.04
C LEU A 84 12.51 -7.89 -6.83
N THR A 85 13.56 -7.35 -6.21
CA THR A 85 13.42 -6.30 -5.18
C THR A 85 13.91 -4.99 -5.77
N VAL A 86 13.02 -4.03 -5.86
CA VAL A 86 13.33 -2.66 -6.27
C VAL A 86 13.60 -1.84 -5.02
N ASP A 87 14.82 -1.34 -4.89
CA ASP A 87 15.24 -0.42 -3.83
C ASP A 87 15.11 1.02 -4.35
N TYR A 88 14.37 1.85 -3.63
CA TYR A 88 14.16 3.25 -4.00
C TYR A 88 15.25 4.20 -3.50
N GLY A 89 16.30 3.66 -2.87
CA GLY A 89 17.42 4.45 -2.38
C GLY A 89 17.08 5.31 -1.16
N VAL A 90 16.07 4.94 -0.38
CA VAL A 90 15.80 5.61 0.91
C VAL A 90 16.99 5.38 1.82
N PRO A 91 17.61 6.44 2.38
CA PRO A 91 18.80 6.30 3.21
C PRO A 91 18.60 5.33 4.38
N SER A 92 19.57 4.45 4.62
CA SER A 92 19.47 3.43 5.68
C SER A 92 19.27 4.03 7.07
N GLY A 93 19.85 5.21 7.32
CA GLY A 93 19.63 5.97 8.56
C GLY A 93 18.17 6.41 8.75
N GLN A 94 17.40 6.57 7.68
CA GLN A 94 15.98 6.95 7.73
C GLN A 94 15.04 5.74 7.81
N THR A 95 15.48 4.55 7.41
CA THR A 95 14.66 3.32 7.41
C THR A 95 14.82 2.47 8.67
N SER A 96 15.83 2.72 9.47
CA SER A 96 16.18 1.95 10.68
C SER A 96 15.79 2.64 12.00
N LYS A 97 14.87 3.60 11.96
CA LYS A 97 14.42 4.32 13.15
C LYS A 97 13.52 3.44 14.02
N THR A 98 13.51 3.76 15.31
CA THR A 98 12.61 3.17 16.30
C THR A 98 11.85 4.26 17.02
N LEU A 99 10.57 4.01 17.28
CA LEU A 99 9.71 4.89 18.05
C LEU A 99 9.03 4.09 19.16
N ASP A 100 9.39 4.38 20.38
CA ASP A 100 8.76 3.76 21.55
C ASP A 100 7.41 4.46 21.84
N LEU A 101 6.33 3.69 21.77
CA LEU A 101 4.97 4.14 22.06
C LEU A 101 4.44 3.57 23.37
N SER A 102 5.31 3.08 24.27
CA SER A 102 4.89 2.66 25.61
C SER A 102 4.28 3.83 26.40
N GLU A 103 3.48 3.53 27.38
CA GLU A 103 2.81 4.55 28.21
C GLU A 103 3.83 5.46 28.95
N SER A 104 4.99 4.91 29.31
CA SER A 104 6.07 5.62 30.02
C SER A 104 6.99 6.42 29.10
N ALA A 105 6.95 6.17 27.78
CA ALA A 105 7.81 6.85 26.83
C ALA A 105 7.43 8.34 26.68
N ASN A 106 8.42 9.20 26.52
CA ASN A 106 8.17 10.58 26.14
C ASN A 106 8.04 10.70 24.61
N VAL A 107 6.86 10.31 24.08
CA VAL A 107 6.58 10.31 22.63
C VAL A 107 6.79 11.68 22.00
N PRO A 108 6.37 12.82 22.58
CA PRO A 108 6.68 14.14 22.04
C PRO A 108 8.17 14.38 21.81
N LYS A 109 9.01 14.05 22.78
CA LYS A 109 10.46 14.21 22.66
C LYS A 109 11.07 13.31 21.58
N LEU A 110 10.57 12.08 21.43
CA LEU A 110 11.03 11.16 20.41
C LEU A 110 10.61 11.62 18.99
N LEU A 111 9.40 12.14 18.85
CA LEU A 111 8.94 12.74 17.60
C LEU A 111 9.75 13.98 17.25
N GLN A 112 10.01 14.85 18.22
CA GLN A 112 10.82 16.06 17.99
C GLN A 112 12.22 15.67 17.51
N ALA A 113 12.87 14.69 18.12
CA ALA A 113 14.19 14.25 17.70
C ALA A 113 14.23 13.74 16.25
N LEU A 114 13.18 13.04 15.79
CA LEU A 114 13.07 12.59 14.39
C LEU A 114 12.84 13.78 13.44
N ILE A 115 12.09 14.77 13.85
CA ILE A 115 11.79 15.96 13.05
C ILE A 115 13.02 16.87 12.95
N ASP A 116 13.74 17.04 14.06
CA ASP A 116 14.99 17.80 14.08
C ASP A 116 16.03 17.17 13.16
N GLU A 117 16.20 15.86 13.23
CA GLU A 117 17.08 15.12 12.32
C GLU A 117 16.66 15.29 10.84
N ALA A 118 15.35 15.24 10.55
CA ALA A 118 14.85 15.47 9.20
C ALA A 118 15.14 16.89 8.73
N THR A 119 14.97 17.85 9.62
CA THR A 119 15.23 19.28 9.35
C THR A 119 16.71 19.52 9.09
N ASP A 120 17.59 18.91 9.87
CA ASP A 120 19.05 18.97 9.68
C ASP A 120 19.46 18.38 8.31
N ASN A 121 18.71 17.37 7.83
CA ASN A 121 18.87 16.81 6.49
C ASN A 121 18.13 17.62 5.39
N GLY A 122 17.58 18.78 5.70
CA GLY A 122 16.88 19.65 4.75
C GLY A 122 15.48 19.16 4.37
N VAL A 123 14.87 18.28 5.17
CA VAL A 123 13.54 17.69 4.91
C VAL A 123 12.52 18.17 5.94
N THR A 124 11.46 18.82 5.49
CA THR A 124 10.34 19.23 6.36
C THR A 124 9.25 18.16 6.32
N LEU A 125 9.11 17.40 7.39
CA LEU A 125 8.08 16.37 7.53
C LEU A 125 6.71 17.02 7.71
N THR A 126 5.73 16.58 6.91
CA THR A 126 4.37 17.15 6.88
C THR A 126 3.28 16.14 7.23
N GLY A 127 3.61 14.85 7.31
CA GLY A 127 2.61 13.84 7.56
C GLY A 127 3.12 12.58 8.23
N ILE A 128 2.18 11.86 8.84
CA ILE A 128 2.37 10.55 9.47
C ILE A 128 1.44 9.54 8.81
N TYR A 129 1.98 8.39 8.44
CA TYR A 129 1.24 7.25 7.91
C TYR A 129 1.48 6.03 8.81
N THR A 130 0.43 5.48 9.40
CA THR A 130 0.55 4.37 10.35
C THR A 130 -0.77 3.62 10.53
N SER A 131 -0.82 2.66 11.45
CA SER A 131 -2.04 1.96 11.85
C SER A 131 -2.87 2.79 12.84
N LYS A 132 -4.18 2.57 12.89
CA LYS A 132 -5.07 3.18 13.90
C LYS A 132 -4.64 2.80 15.33
N ALA A 133 -4.12 1.60 15.52
CA ALA A 133 -3.61 1.16 16.82
C ALA A 133 -2.48 2.06 17.32
N ASN A 134 -1.51 2.42 16.48
CA ASN A 134 -0.41 3.30 16.84
C ASN A 134 -0.90 4.73 17.13
N ILE A 135 -1.85 5.23 16.35
CA ILE A 135 -2.48 6.53 16.63
C ILE A 135 -3.18 6.51 17.99
N THR A 136 -3.86 5.41 18.31
CA THR A 136 -4.51 5.27 19.64
C THR A 136 -3.48 5.22 20.75
N LYS A 137 -2.36 4.49 20.59
CA LYS A 137 -1.25 4.47 21.54
C LYS A 137 -0.67 5.87 21.75
N MET A 138 -0.43 6.63 20.68
CA MET A 138 0.02 8.03 20.82
C MET A 138 -0.97 8.90 21.59
N ARG A 139 -2.27 8.78 21.29
CA ARG A 139 -3.33 9.55 21.96
C ARG A 139 -3.53 9.15 23.44
N SER A 140 -3.17 7.94 23.82
CA SER A 140 -3.21 7.45 25.20
C SER A 140 -1.88 7.66 25.96
N ASN A 141 -0.83 8.11 25.28
CA ASN A 141 0.45 8.35 25.93
C ASN A 141 0.38 9.49 26.95
N ALA A 142 0.90 9.26 28.14
CA ALA A 142 0.78 10.19 29.28
C ALA A 142 1.39 11.57 28.99
N ALA A 143 2.51 11.63 28.26
CA ALA A 143 3.15 12.90 27.91
C ALA A 143 2.28 13.72 26.94
N ILE A 144 1.65 13.09 25.96
CA ILE A 144 0.72 13.74 25.01
C ILE A 144 -0.56 14.17 25.73
N GLN A 145 -1.11 13.32 26.59
CA GLN A 145 -2.31 13.66 27.38
C GLN A 145 -2.05 14.90 28.25
N LYS A 146 -0.89 14.95 28.90
CA LYS A 146 -0.51 16.10 29.71
C LYS A 146 -0.30 17.37 28.88
N ALA A 147 0.28 17.26 27.70
CA ALA A 147 0.51 18.39 26.80
C ALA A 147 -0.81 18.98 26.27
N VAL A 148 -1.77 18.12 25.89
CA VAL A 148 -3.02 18.53 25.25
C VAL A 148 -4.12 18.84 26.27
N ASN A 149 -4.31 18.00 27.28
CA ASN A 149 -5.43 18.10 28.24
C ASN A 149 -5.02 18.83 29.54
N GLY A 150 -3.72 19.14 29.72
CA GLY A 150 -3.20 19.68 30.99
C GLY A 150 -3.17 18.65 32.12
N ASN A 151 -2.70 19.08 33.31
CA ASN A 151 -2.56 18.19 34.47
C ASN A 151 -3.88 17.61 34.98
N VAL A 152 -4.99 18.36 34.82
CA VAL A 152 -6.32 17.93 35.31
C VAL A 152 -6.93 16.85 34.43
N GLY A 153 -6.58 16.84 33.12
CA GLY A 153 -7.05 15.85 32.15
C GLY A 153 -6.09 14.68 31.94
N ALA A 154 -5.05 14.55 32.76
CA ALA A 154 -4.10 13.43 32.66
C ALA A 154 -4.84 12.11 32.89
N GLY A 155 -4.68 11.14 31.99
CA GLY A 155 -5.37 9.86 32.00
C GLY A 155 -6.58 9.76 31.06
N ALA A 156 -7.11 10.86 30.53
CA ALA A 156 -8.17 10.86 29.55
C ALA A 156 -7.58 10.72 28.11
N LEU A 157 -8.17 9.86 27.30
CA LEU A 157 -7.78 9.72 25.90
C LEU A 157 -7.95 11.05 25.15
N VAL A 158 -6.89 11.54 24.53
CA VAL A 158 -6.91 12.77 23.74
C VAL A 158 -7.86 12.62 22.56
N ARG A 159 -8.75 13.58 22.32
CA ARG A 159 -9.67 13.58 21.18
C ARG A 159 -8.89 13.70 19.87
N ALA A 160 -9.40 13.10 18.79
CA ALA A 160 -8.71 13.08 17.50
C ALA A 160 -8.39 14.47 16.96
N ASP A 161 -9.34 15.40 17.07
CA ASP A 161 -9.17 16.76 16.57
C ASP A 161 -8.09 17.52 17.37
N ALA A 162 -8.13 17.41 18.72
CA ALA A 162 -7.14 18.01 19.59
C ALA A 162 -5.73 17.41 19.38
N PHE A 163 -5.65 16.10 19.12
CA PHE A 163 -4.40 15.44 18.77
C PHE A 163 -3.82 15.94 17.44
N ASN A 164 -4.65 16.05 16.41
CA ASN A 164 -4.21 16.55 15.12
C ASN A 164 -3.79 18.04 15.19
N ALA A 165 -4.53 18.86 15.94
CA ALA A 165 -4.16 20.26 16.19
C ALA A 165 -2.80 20.36 16.89
N TYR A 166 -2.60 19.57 17.96
CA TYR A 166 -1.34 19.50 18.68
C TYR A 166 -0.16 19.11 17.77
N LEU A 167 -0.32 18.06 16.94
CA LEU A 167 0.73 17.64 16.02
C LEU A 167 1.05 18.69 14.96
N ASN A 168 0.06 19.45 14.53
CA ASN A 168 0.27 20.51 13.56
C ASN A 168 0.94 21.75 14.17
N GLU A 169 0.53 22.17 15.36
CA GLU A 169 1.04 23.34 16.04
C GLU A 169 2.48 23.14 16.56
N GLU A 170 2.76 22.00 17.18
CA GLU A 170 4.06 21.73 17.78
C GLU A 170 5.09 21.17 16.78
N PHE A 171 4.64 20.34 15.83
CA PHE A 171 5.53 19.57 14.96
C PHE A 171 5.39 19.87 13.48
N GLY A 172 4.45 20.72 13.07
CA GLY A 172 4.17 21.01 11.67
C GLY A 172 3.54 19.84 10.90
N ILE A 173 3.08 18.79 11.61
CA ILE A 173 2.46 17.61 11.00
C ILE A 173 1.01 17.90 10.64
N GLN A 174 0.76 18.16 9.36
CA GLN A 174 -0.56 18.53 8.85
C GLN A 174 -1.49 17.35 8.58
N ARG A 175 -0.93 16.15 8.37
CA ARG A 175 -1.70 14.96 7.98
C ARG A 175 -1.35 13.75 8.82
N VAL A 176 -2.36 13.15 9.45
CA VAL A 176 -2.23 11.85 10.13
C VAL A 176 -3.16 10.86 9.41
N ILE A 177 -2.56 9.87 8.77
CA ILE A 177 -3.28 8.90 7.95
C ILE A 177 -3.21 7.53 8.61
N ALA A 178 -4.38 6.99 8.95
CA ALA A 178 -4.53 5.63 9.45
C ALA A 178 -4.81 4.66 8.29
N ASN A 179 -4.03 3.58 8.18
CA ASN A 179 -4.31 2.50 7.26
C ASN A 179 -4.42 1.16 8.00
N ASP A 180 -5.64 0.66 8.11
CA ASP A 180 -5.96 -0.66 8.67
C ASP A 180 -6.56 -1.61 7.63
N LEU A 181 -6.45 -1.27 6.34
CA LEU A 181 -6.95 -2.12 5.27
C LEU A 181 -6.27 -3.48 5.31
N THR A 182 -7.08 -4.51 5.12
CA THR A 182 -6.65 -5.91 5.08
C THR A 182 -7.02 -6.55 3.75
N TYR A 183 -6.30 -7.60 3.40
CA TYR A 183 -6.59 -8.45 2.25
C TYR A 183 -6.39 -9.91 2.62
N ALA A 184 -7.09 -10.80 1.92
CA ALA A 184 -6.96 -12.24 2.12
C ALA A 184 -5.97 -12.84 1.10
N VAL A 185 -5.09 -13.69 1.58
CA VAL A 185 -4.19 -14.50 0.74
C VAL A 185 -4.64 -15.96 0.85
N GLU A 186 -4.80 -16.63 -0.27
CA GLU A 186 -5.13 -18.04 -0.33
C GLU A 186 -3.85 -18.89 -0.18
N ASN A 187 -3.84 -19.78 0.81
CA ASN A 187 -2.71 -20.65 1.14
C ASN A 187 -3.10 -22.12 0.96
N GLY A 188 -3.25 -22.55 -0.29
CA GLY A 188 -3.64 -23.94 -0.61
C GLY A 188 -5.10 -24.26 -0.32
N VAL A 189 -5.45 -25.53 -0.50
CA VAL A 189 -6.82 -26.04 -0.30
C VAL A 189 -6.90 -26.79 1.02
N GLY A 190 -7.86 -26.45 1.84
CA GLY A 190 -8.13 -27.12 3.11
C GLY A 190 -8.75 -28.50 2.92
N THR A 191 -8.82 -29.28 4.00
CA THR A 191 -9.40 -30.65 4.02
C THR A 191 -10.87 -30.70 3.62
N ASN A 192 -11.57 -29.54 3.71
CA ASN A 192 -12.96 -29.38 3.30
C ASN A 192 -13.13 -28.98 1.81
N GLY A 193 -12.06 -29.00 1.03
CA GLY A 193 -12.05 -28.61 -0.39
C GLY A 193 -12.17 -27.10 -0.63
N ARG A 194 -12.15 -26.28 0.42
CA ARG A 194 -12.19 -24.81 0.31
C ARG A 194 -10.78 -24.22 0.44
N PRO A 195 -10.47 -23.10 -0.22
CA PRO A 195 -9.18 -22.45 -0.06
C PRO A 195 -9.00 -21.95 1.38
N ASN A 196 -7.86 -22.26 1.98
CA ASN A 196 -7.43 -21.67 3.24
C ASN A 196 -7.06 -20.22 2.99
N ARG A 197 -7.58 -19.31 3.81
CA ARG A 197 -7.34 -17.87 3.69
C ARG A 197 -6.65 -17.33 4.92
N THR A 198 -5.57 -16.58 4.70
CA THR A 198 -4.89 -15.81 5.74
C THR A 198 -5.09 -14.32 5.49
N THR A 199 -5.57 -13.61 6.49
CA THR A 199 -5.73 -12.16 6.41
C THR A 199 -4.39 -11.48 6.68
N LYS A 200 -3.97 -10.62 5.76
CA LYS A 200 -2.78 -9.77 5.88
C LYS A 200 -3.17 -8.30 5.85
N ARG A 201 -2.35 -7.44 6.45
CA ARG A 201 -2.54 -5.99 6.38
C ARG A 201 -1.82 -5.42 5.16
N HIS A 202 -2.38 -4.35 4.58
CA HIS A 202 -1.69 -3.59 3.54
C HIS A 202 -0.46 -2.89 4.10
N TYR A 203 -0.58 -2.29 5.28
CA TYR A 203 0.51 -1.62 5.99
C TYR A 203 0.79 -2.35 7.31
N PRO A 204 2.06 -2.64 7.66
CA PRO A 204 2.42 -3.32 8.90
C PRO A 204 1.99 -2.54 10.13
N LYS A 205 1.51 -3.24 11.16
CA LYS A 205 1.03 -2.62 12.40
C LYS A 205 2.17 -2.03 13.24
N ASP A 206 3.37 -2.60 13.10
CA ASP A 206 4.58 -2.26 13.83
C ASP A 206 5.42 -1.15 13.19
N LYS A 207 4.86 -0.46 12.19
CA LYS A 207 5.57 0.60 11.47
C LYS A 207 4.85 1.95 11.57
N ILE A 208 5.65 2.99 11.55
CA ILE A 208 5.23 4.39 11.35
C ILE A 208 6.12 4.99 10.28
N THR A 209 5.51 5.62 9.29
CA THR A 209 6.23 6.38 8.28
C THR A 209 5.89 7.86 8.42
N LEU A 210 6.91 8.66 8.71
CA LEU A 210 6.82 10.11 8.60
C LEU A 210 7.27 10.50 7.19
N PHE A 211 6.61 11.48 6.59
CA PHE A 211 6.89 11.84 5.21
C PHE A 211 6.81 13.34 4.96
N ALA A 212 7.58 13.79 3.98
CA ALA A 212 7.51 15.13 3.42
C ALA A 212 6.81 15.05 2.06
N ALA A 213 5.58 15.58 1.97
CA ALA A 213 4.89 15.71 0.69
C ALA A 213 5.47 16.88 -0.11
N ASN A 214 5.46 16.79 -1.46
CA ASN A 214 5.80 17.91 -2.32
C ASN A 214 4.75 19.04 -2.18
N PRO A 215 4.99 20.25 -2.74
CA PRO A 215 4.05 21.37 -2.65
C PRO A 215 2.64 21.05 -3.18
N ALA A 216 2.51 20.05 -4.09
CA ALA A 216 1.21 19.55 -4.56
C ALA A 216 0.58 18.53 -3.59
N GLY A 217 1.17 18.27 -2.42
CA GLY A 217 0.70 17.34 -1.42
C GLY A 217 0.87 15.85 -1.80
N ARG A 218 1.78 15.56 -2.75
CA ARG A 218 2.04 14.20 -3.24
C ARG A 218 3.42 13.71 -2.79
N LEU A 219 3.49 12.45 -2.42
CA LEU A 219 4.74 11.76 -2.07
C LEU A 219 5.32 11.00 -3.26
N GLY A 220 4.44 10.50 -4.09
CA GLY A 220 4.77 9.72 -5.27
C GLY A 220 3.52 9.41 -6.08
N GLU A 221 3.67 8.59 -7.09
CA GLU A 221 2.58 8.15 -7.95
C GLU A 221 2.68 6.68 -8.33
N GLY A 222 1.65 6.14 -8.96
CA GLY A 222 1.66 4.80 -9.52
C GLY A 222 1.80 4.89 -11.03
N LEU A 223 2.90 4.37 -11.57
CA LEU A 223 3.06 4.24 -13.02
C LEU A 223 2.39 2.97 -13.49
N TRP A 224 1.49 3.14 -14.44
CA TRP A 224 0.82 2.06 -15.13
C TRP A 224 1.39 1.88 -16.53
N GLY A 225 1.23 0.71 -17.10
CA GLY A 225 1.60 0.40 -18.47
C GLY A 225 0.66 -0.64 -19.05
N ASP A 226 0.76 -0.79 -20.35
CA ASP A 226 -0.02 -1.78 -21.08
C ASP A 226 0.65 -3.14 -20.95
N PRO A 227 -0.05 -4.16 -20.42
CA PRO A 227 0.49 -5.50 -20.35
C PRO A 227 0.58 -6.14 -21.74
N PRO A 228 1.45 -7.15 -21.96
CA PRO A 228 1.61 -7.81 -23.27
C PRO A 228 0.31 -8.38 -23.86
N GLU A 229 -0.68 -8.61 -23.01
CA GLU A 229 -1.98 -9.10 -23.42
C GLU A 229 -2.76 -8.12 -24.31
N THR A 230 -2.40 -6.84 -24.32
CA THR A 230 -3.02 -5.85 -25.22
C THR A 230 -2.78 -6.16 -26.69
N ASP A 231 -1.66 -6.81 -27.02
CA ASP A 231 -1.30 -7.17 -28.39
C ASP A 231 -2.15 -8.33 -28.94
N ALA A 232 -2.78 -9.11 -28.07
CA ALA A 232 -3.54 -10.29 -28.45
C ALA A 232 -5.01 -10.00 -28.92
N GLY A 233 -5.45 -8.75 -28.92
CA GLY A 233 -6.64 -8.28 -29.64
C GLY A 233 -8.02 -8.66 -29.08
N ALA A 234 -8.12 -9.32 -27.93
CA ALA A 234 -9.40 -9.75 -27.38
C ALA A 234 -9.58 -9.31 -25.93
N PHE A 235 -9.94 -8.03 -25.72
CA PHE A 235 -10.01 -7.48 -24.37
C PHE A 235 -11.32 -6.84 -24.02
N MET A 236 -11.82 -7.22 -22.84
CA MET A 236 -12.75 -6.43 -22.09
C MET A 236 -11.96 -5.63 -21.05
N GLN A 237 -11.90 -4.32 -21.18
CA GLN A 237 -11.42 -3.45 -20.13
C GLN A 237 -12.54 -3.36 -19.08
N VAL A 238 -12.34 -3.99 -17.93
CA VAL A 238 -13.29 -3.88 -16.83
C VAL A 238 -12.96 -2.62 -16.06
N GLY A 239 -13.60 -1.52 -16.43
CA GLY A 239 -13.69 -0.34 -15.61
C GLY A 239 -14.66 -0.61 -14.46
N ALA A 240 -14.20 -1.21 -13.36
CA ALA A 240 -14.95 -1.12 -12.11
C ALA A 240 -14.97 0.35 -11.69
N SER A 241 -16.09 0.86 -11.21
CA SER A 241 -16.24 2.25 -10.79
C SER A 241 -15.16 2.59 -9.73
N GLY A 242 -14.19 3.41 -10.10
CA GLY A 242 -13.02 3.73 -9.28
C GLY A 242 -11.83 2.78 -9.41
N ALA A 243 -11.91 1.69 -10.18
CA ALA A 243 -10.76 0.86 -10.52
C ALA A 243 -9.93 1.50 -11.63
N SER A 244 -8.64 1.23 -11.59
CA SER A 244 -7.67 1.73 -12.56
C SER A 244 -8.07 1.34 -14.00
N PRO A 245 -8.02 2.28 -14.94
CA PRO A 245 -8.34 2.00 -16.35
C PRO A 245 -7.32 1.08 -17.04
N TYR A 246 -6.25 0.68 -16.35
CA TYR A 246 -5.13 -0.10 -16.87
C TYR A 246 -5.13 -1.58 -16.43
N VAL A 247 -6.25 -2.10 -15.98
CA VAL A 247 -6.41 -3.54 -15.72
C VAL A 247 -7.13 -4.18 -16.88
N TYR A 248 -6.47 -5.11 -17.54
CA TYR A 248 -6.97 -5.81 -18.71
C TYR A 248 -7.46 -7.20 -18.32
N VAL A 249 -8.68 -7.53 -18.74
CA VAL A 249 -9.28 -8.85 -18.52
C VAL A 249 -9.40 -9.57 -19.86
N SER A 250 -8.81 -10.75 -19.95
CA SER A 250 -8.88 -11.60 -21.13
C SER A 250 -9.48 -12.95 -20.80
N GLN A 251 -10.12 -13.56 -21.80
CA GLN A 251 -10.69 -14.90 -21.70
C GLN A 251 -10.27 -15.74 -22.89
N TRP A 252 -10.01 -17.00 -22.62
CA TRP A 252 -9.77 -17.99 -23.67
C TRP A 252 -10.29 -19.36 -23.25
N MET A 253 -10.53 -20.22 -24.23
CA MET A 253 -11.01 -21.57 -24.03
C MET A 253 -9.95 -22.57 -24.50
N GLU A 254 -9.60 -23.49 -23.60
CA GLU A 254 -8.87 -24.69 -23.97
C GLU A 254 -9.84 -25.74 -24.51
N LYS A 255 -9.41 -26.54 -25.49
CA LYS A 255 -10.30 -27.49 -26.17
C LYS A 255 -10.34 -28.87 -25.49
N ASP A 256 -9.22 -29.31 -24.89
CA ASP A 256 -9.10 -30.61 -24.23
C ASP A 256 -8.19 -30.52 -23.00
N PRO A 257 -8.72 -30.64 -21.76
CA PRO A 257 -10.17 -30.59 -21.42
C PRO A 257 -10.79 -29.23 -21.74
N THR A 258 -12.11 -29.18 -21.98
CA THR A 258 -12.81 -27.94 -22.28
C THR A 258 -12.90 -27.04 -21.05
N VAL A 259 -11.97 -26.10 -20.92
CA VAL A 259 -11.85 -25.17 -19.78
C VAL A 259 -11.91 -23.74 -20.26
N LEU A 260 -12.73 -22.92 -19.61
CA LEU A 260 -12.73 -21.47 -19.84
C LEU A 260 -11.81 -20.81 -18.79
N TRP A 261 -10.82 -20.09 -19.27
CA TRP A 261 -9.93 -19.28 -18.45
C TRP A 261 -10.31 -17.83 -18.50
N THR A 262 -10.34 -17.19 -17.34
CA THR A 262 -10.43 -15.73 -17.20
C THR A 262 -9.16 -15.25 -16.50
N LYS A 263 -8.53 -14.23 -17.06
CA LYS A 263 -7.28 -13.65 -16.53
C LYS A 263 -7.39 -12.14 -16.46
N ALA A 264 -6.96 -11.56 -15.35
CA ALA A 264 -6.71 -10.13 -15.23
C ALA A 264 -5.20 -9.86 -15.16
N SER A 265 -4.76 -8.83 -15.87
CA SER A 265 -3.36 -8.43 -15.93
C SER A 265 -3.19 -6.92 -15.90
N ALA A 266 -2.10 -6.44 -15.31
CA ALA A 266 -1.67 -5.05 -15.33
C ALA A 266 -0.16 -4.94 -15.20
N LEU A 267 0.40 -3.92 -15.81
CA LEU A 267 1.76 -3.45 -15.52
C LEU A 267 1.69 -2.29 -14.56
N PHE A 268 2.37 -2.42 -13.41
CA PHE A 268 2.32 -1.40 -12.37
C PHE A 268 3.65 -1.31 -11.62
N MET A 269 4.05 -0.08 -11.30
CA MET A 269 5.14 0.20 -10.37
C MET A 269 4.84 1.50 -9.61
N PRO A 270 4.91 1.52 -8.26
CA PRO A 270 4.87 2.77 -7.52
C PRO A 270 6.18 3.55 -7.74
N VAL A 271 6.10 4.87 -7.74
CA VAL A 271 7.27 5.76 -7.84
C VAL A 271 7.25 6.72 -6.67
N LEU A 272 8.40 6.92 -6.07
CA LEU A 272 8.66 7.91 -5.03
C LEU A 272 9.39 9.09 -5.67
N TYR A 273 8.90 10.33 -5.48
CA TYR A 273 9.50 11.50 -6.08
C TYR A 273 10.84 11.88 -5.44
N ASN A 274 10.95 11.69 -4.12
CA ASN A 274 12.17 11.97 -3.40
C ASN A 274 12.40 10.88 -2.32
N PRO A 275 13.45 10.06 -2.47
CA PRO A 275 13.79 9.04 -1.47
C PRO A 275 14.05 9.60 -0.08
N ASN A 276 14.64 10.79 0.01
CA ASN A 276 14.93 11.45 1.28
C ASN A 276 13.68 11.93 2.03
N SER A 277 12.52 11.92 1.39
CA SER A 277 11.25 12.38 1.99
C SER A 277 10.60 11.38 2.95
N LEU A 278 11.17 10.18 3.12
CA LEU A 278 10.62 9.12 3.97
C LEU A 278 11.49 8.85 5.20
N TYR A 279 10.87 8.87 6.35
CA TYR A 279 11.44 8.42 7.63
C TYR A 279 10.59 7.27 8.17
N ILE A 280 11.17 6.06 8.21
CA ILE A 280 10.46 4.84 8.58
C ILE A 280 10.95 4.37 9.94
N ALA A 281 10.04 4.33 10.90
CA ALA A 281 10.33 3.85 12.25
C ALA A 281 9.60 2.55 12.57
N SER A 282 10.29 1.64 13.26
CA SER A 282 9.66 0.49 13.89
C SER A 282 9.07 0.93 15.23
N VAL A 283 7.83 0.53 15.48
CA VAL A 283 7.15 0.79 16.74
C VAL A 283 7.60 -0.24 17.77
N THR A 284 8.03 0.24 18.94
CA THR A 284 8.31 -0.57 20.12
C THR A 284 7.37 -0.16 21.25
N GLY A 285 7.33 -0.93 22.33
CA GLY A 285 6.42 -0.70 23.45
C GLY A 285 5.03 -1.32 23.22
N GLU A 286 4.91 -2.63 23.46
CA GLU A 286 3.62 -3.32 23.60
C GLU A 286 3.00 -3.09 24.99
#